data_4fc637e0254bfa0793ced32d4e99b878
#
_entry.id   4fc637e0254bfa0793ced32d4e99b878
#
_cell.length_a   1.000
_cell.length_b   1.000
_cell.length_c   1.000
_cell.angle_alpha   90.00
_cell.angle_beta   90.00
_cell.angle_gamma   90.00
#
_symmetry.space_group_name_H-M   'P 1'
#
loop_
_entity.id
_entity.type
_entity.pdbx_description
1 polymer ?
#
loop_
_entity_poly.entity_id
_entity_poly.type
_entity_poly.pdbx_seq_one_letter_code
_entity_poly.pdbx_strand_id
1 'polypeptide(L)'
;MTSCVPPAPACVLLVCALTLTYPRSSSAQNNASTALSVESRHQQLFSLFEEEWQYVLRTSPEFSTMLGDTRYNDRLSDESPEFFQSNIKEKRNFLARFEAIDAAGFSQQDTLSRELMIRQLRQEIEGAQFKPWEMPVNQMGGLHLELPDMVTLIPFHTVADYDNYLARLHQIPHAFDQVTSNMQQGMRDGLMPPRYLLEKVAAEADDIASKTGENSPSAKSR
;
A
#
# COMPACT_ATOMS: atom_id res chain seq x y z
N MET A 1 -65.05 68.21 46.36
CA MET A 1 -64.23 68.81 47.40
C MET A 1 -62.80 68.62 46.92
N THR A 2 -62.33 69.54 46.14
CA THR A 2 -61.38 70.60 46.49
C THR A 2 -60.07 70.03 47.07
N SER A 3 -58.95 70.12 46.34
CA SER A 3 -57.83 71.02 46.66
C SER A 3 -56.70 70.63 45.71
N CYS A 4 -56.33 71.32 44.80
CA CYS A 4 -55.53 72.48 44.54
C CYS A 4 -54.21 72.53 45.40
N VAL A 5 -53.08 72.37 44.74
CA VAL A 5 -51.80 72.98 45.15
C VAL A 5 -50.78 72.94 43.96
N PRO A 6 -49.98 73.99 43.89
CA PRO A 6 -49.25 74.37 42.67
C PRO A 6 -47.78 73.94 42.66
N PRO A 7 -47.02 74.37 41.65
CA PRO A 7 -45.77 73.77 41.22
C PRO A 7 -44.51 74.38 41.82
N ALA A 8 -43.40 73.71 41.81
CA ALA A 8 -42.08 74.22 42.13
C ALA A 8 -40.99 73.68 41.24
N PRO A 9 -39.84 74.26 41.10
CA PRO A 9 -39.20 74.50 39.81
C PRO A 9 -38.10 73.54 39.48
N ALA A 10 -37.76 73.55 38.17
CA ALA A 10 -36.72 72.84 37.53
C ALA A 10 -35.32 73.10 38.09
N CYS A 11 -34.63 71.99 38.33
CA CYS A 11 -33.16 72.00 38.45
C CYS A 11 -32.60 71.18 37.31
N VAL A 12 -32.07 71.86 36.32
CA VAL A 12 -31.41 71.25 35.16
C VAL A 12 -30.00 70.85 35.65
N LEU A 13 -29.81 69.56 35.82
CA LEU A 13 -28.46 69.00 35.96
C LEU A 13 -28.04 68.42 34.60
N LEU A 14 -27.13 69.14 33.99
CA LEU A 14 -26.42 68.76 32.79
C LEU A 14 -25.45 67.64 33.12
N VAL A 15 -25.81 66.36 32.86
CA VAL A 15 -24.90 65.22 32.95
C VAL A 15 -24.20 65.06 31.62
N CYS A 16 -23.00 65.53 31.49
CA CYS A 16 -22.09 65.21 30.39
C CYS A 16 -21.73 63.70 30.42
N ALA A 17 -22.42 62.94 29.62
CA ALA A 17 -22.02 61.54 29.37
C ALA A 17 -20.81 61.54 28.44
N LEU A 18 -19.61 61.39 29.04
CA LEU A 18 -18.42 61.00 28.30
C LEU A 18 -18.60 59.55 27.82
N THR A 19 -18.98 59.39 26.57
CA THR A 19 -18.90 58.08 25.87
C THR A 19 -17.45 57.77 25.59
N LEU A 20 -16.81 56.97 26.45
CA LEU A 20 -15.55 56.31 26.21
C LEU A 20 -15.81 55.26 25.10
N THR A 21 -15.49 55.63 23.86
CA THR A 21 -15.39 54.68 22.77
C THR A 21 -14.15 53.82 22.97
N TYR A 22 -14.31 52.66 23.59
CA TYR A 22 -13.28 51.61 23.55
C TYR A 22 -13.14 51.14 22.12
N PRO A 23 -11.91 51.19 21.55
CA PRO A 23 -11.68 50.49 20.27
C PRO A 23 -11.88 49.00 20.51
N ARG A 24 -12.92 48.44 19.92
CA ARG A 24 -13.16 47.01 19.89
C ARG A 24 -12.04 46.44 19.01
N SER A 25 -10.97 45.98 19.66
CA SER A 25 -9.95 45.17 18.97
C SER A 25 -10.65 43.94 18.38
N SER A 26 -10.98 44.03 17.12
CA SER A 26 -11.37 42.87 16.34
C SER A 26 -10.15 41.95 16.34
N SER A 27 -10.17 40.96 17.22
CA SER A 27 -9.31 39.80 17.07
C SER A 27 -9.71 39.19 15.75
N ALA A 28 -9.04 39.58 14.67
CA ALA A 28 -9.02 38.82 13.45
C ALA A 28 -8.51 37.43 13.87
N GLN A 29 -9.45 36.49 14.05
CA GLN A 29 -9.12 35.11 14.10
C GLN A 29 -8.44 34.79 12.75
N ASN A 30 -7.11 34.78 12.79
CA ASN A 30 -6.30 34.17 11.76
C ASN A 30 -6.76 32.71 11.68
N ASN A 31 -7.72 32.43 10.82
CA ASN A 31 -7.91 31.14 10.19
C ASN A 31 -6.74 30.93 9.22
N ALA A 32 -5.52 31.04 9.72
CA ALA A 32 -4.38 30.42 9.09
C ALA A 32 -4.68 28.92 9.16
N SER A 33 -5.20 28.37 8.07
CA SER A 33 -5.10 26.95 7.78
C SER A 33 -3.68 26.58 8.24
N THR A 34 -3.57 25.74 9.28
CA THR A 34 -2.28 25.38 9.86
C THR A 34 -1.61 24.47 8.85
N ALA A 35 -1.00 25.05 7.83
CA ALA A 35 -0.17 24.29 6.90
C ALA A 35 0.90 23.59 7.75
N LEU A 36 0.99 22.28 7.62
CA LEU A 36 1.98 21.47 8.33
C LEU A 36 3.38 22.04 8.05
N SER A 37 4.23 22.08 9.06
CA SER A 37 5.63 22.47 8.87
C SER A 37 6.33 21.53 7.87
N VAL A 38 7.42 21.99 7.25
CA VAL A 38 8.24 21.16 6.36
C VAL A 38 8.66 19.87 7.07
N GLU A 39 9.11 19.99 8.31
CA GLU A 39 9.52 18.84 9.13
C GLU A 39 8.36 17.86 9.36
N SER A 40 7.17 18.34 9.68
CA SER A 40 6.00 17.48 9.87
C SER A 40 5.60 16.74 8.57
N ARG A 41 5.69 17.43 7.42
CA ARG A 41 5.42 16.81 6.12
C ARG A 41 6.49 15.80 5.72
N HIS A 42 7.75 16.06 6.07
CA HIS A 42 8.85 15.13 5.89
C HIS A 42 8.62 13.84 6.70
N GLN A 43 8.30 13.97 7.99
CA GLN A 43 7.96 12.81 8.83
C GLN A 43 6.76 12.03 8.27
N GLN A 44 5.74 12.73 7.78
CA GLN A 44 4.58 12.11 7.12
C GLN A 44 4.99 11.32 5.87
N LEU A 45 5.88 11.87 5.04
CA LEU A 45 6.39 11.20 3.84
C LEU A 45 7.11 9.90 4.20
N PHE A 46 8.03 9.94 5.17
CA PHE A 46 8.80 8.76 5.56
C PHE A 46 7.96 7.70 6.28
N SER A 47 6.99 8.12 7.08
CA SER A 47 6.01 7.20 7.66
C SER A 47 5.17 6.50 6.58
N LEU A 48 4.84 7.22 5.51
CA LEU A 48 4.07 6.65 4.40
C LEU A 48 4.90 5.68 3.56
N PHE A 49 6.21 5.96 3.34
CA PHE A 49 7.12 5.00 2.72
C PHE A 49 7.23 3.73 3.55
N GLU A 50 7.36 3.86 4.87
CA GLU A 50 7.44 2.69 5.76
C GLU A 50 6.15 1.87 5.72
N GLU A 51 4.99 2.52 5.73
CA GLU A 51 3.69 1.84 5.65
C GLU A 51 3.54 1.07 4.32
N GLU A 52 3.90 1.69 3.21
CA GLU A 52 3.88 1.06 1.88
C GLU A 52 4.86 -0.11 1.83
N TRP A 53 6.08 0.06 2.34
CA TRP A 53 7.08 -0.99 2.43
C TRP A 53 6.60 -2.19 3.23
N GLN A 54 6.01 -1.96 4.42
CA GLN A 54 5.44 -3.03 5.24
C GLN A 54 4.24 -3.72 4.56
N TYR A 55 3.49 -2.98 3.74
CA TYR A 55 2.44 -3.56 2.92
C TYR A 55 3.04 -4.50 1.87
N VAL A 56 4.06 -4.09 1.14
CA VAL A 56 4.76 -4.91 0.13
C VAL A 56 5.34 -6.17 0.77
N LEU A 57 6.05 -6.06 1.88
CA LEU A 57 6.63 -7.22 2.57
C LEU A 57 5.57 -8.23 3.00
N ARG A 58 4.44 -7.77 3.50
CA ARG A 58 3.34 -8.63 3.96
C ARG A 58 2.63 -9.33 2.80
N THR A 59 2.49 -8.67 1.67
CA THR A 59 1.74 -9.16 0.51
C THR A 59 2.59 -9.92 -0.49
N SER A 60 3.92 -9.89 -0.31
CA SER A 60 4.90 -10.61 -1.14
C SER A 60 5.88 -11.38 -0.25
N PRO A 61 5.43 -12.47 0.40
CA PRO A 61 6.21 -13.25 1.35
C PRO A 61 7.52 -13.80 0.79
N GLU A 62 7.55 -14.21 -0.48
CA GLU A 62 8.73 -14.71 -1.17
C GLU A 62 9.78 -13.61 -1.32
N PHE A 63 9.34 -12.41 -1.68
CA PHE A 63 10.21 -11.24 -1.74
C PHE A 63 10.77 -10.87 -0.37
N SER A 64 9.95 -10.93 0.68
CA SER A 64 10.41 -10.73 2.06
C SER A 64 11.49 -11.73 2.45
N THR A 65 11.33 -13.01 2.12
CA THR A 65 12.34 -14.06 2.36
C THR A 65 13.64 -13.75 1.62
N MET A 66 13.56 -13.32 0.37
CA MET A 66 14.73 -12.96 -0.45
C MET A 66 15.52 -11.79 0.16
N LEU A 67 14.84 -10.87 0.84
CA LEU A 67 15.47 -9.75 1.56
C LEU A 67 15.97 -10.13 2.97
N GLY A 68 15.74 -11.35 3.42
CA GLY A 68 16.10 -11.82 4.75
C GLY A 68 15.08 -11.47 5.85
N ASP A 69 13.90 -10.99 5.49
CA ASP A 69 12.80 -10.75 6.43
C ASP A 69 12.01 -12.05 6.64
N THR A 70 12.21 -12.66 7.81
CA THR A 70 11.65 -13.98 8.12
C THR A 70 10.23 -13.98 8.63
N ARG A 71 9.60 -12.80 8.82
CA ARG A 71 8.26 -12.66 9.41
C ARG A 71 7.15 -13.39 8.65
N TYR A 72 7.35 -13.62 7.36
CA TYR A 72 6.36 -14.20 6.46
C TYR A 72 6.82 -15.49 5.81
N ASN A 73 7.85 -16.15 6.39
CA ASN A 73 8.43 -17.37 5.82
C ASN A 73 7.47 -18.58 5.84
N ASP A 74 6.36 -18.48 6.55
CA ASP A 74 5.29 -19.47 6.64
C ASP A 74 4.21 -19.33 5.55
N ARG A 75 4.34 -18.34 4.64
CA ARG A 75 3.29 -17.97 3.68
C ARG A 75 3.78 -17.94 2.25
N LEU A 76 2.85 -18.16 1.31
CA LEU A 76 2.96 -17.81 -0.10
C LEU A 76 2.13 -16.56 -0.40
N SER A 77 2.45 -15.91 -1.51
CA SER A 77 1.63 -14.84 -2.07
C SER A 77 0.24 -15.35 -2.41
N ASP A 78 -0.76 -14.49 -2.21
CA ASP A 78 -2.13 -14.78 -2.63
C ASP A 78 -2.28 -14.42 -4.12
N GLU A 79 -2.59 -15.41 -4.94
CA GLU A 79 -2.77 -15.28 -6.38
C GLU A 79 -4.25 -15.18 -6.78
N SER A 80 -5.15 -14.91 -5.83
CA SER A 80 -6.58 -14.80 -6.12
C SER A 80 -6.94 -13.52 -6.87
N PRO A 81 -7.98 -13.55 -7.73
CA PRO A 81 -8.51 -12.35 -8.38
C PRO A 81 -8.93 -11.27 -7.38
N GLU A 82 -9.46 -11.68 -6.22
CA GLU A 82 -9.88 -10.80 -5.13
C GLU A 82 -8.70 -10.05 -4.53
N PHE A 83 -7.57 -10.74 -4.36
CA PHE A 83 -6.34 -10.11 -3.90
C PHE A 83 -5.86 -9.05 -4.89
N PHE A 84 -5.79 -9.35 -6.19
CA PHE A 84 -5.35 -8.37 -7.18
C PHE A 84 -6.23 -7.13 -7.21
N GLN A 85 -7.55 -7.28 -7.09
CA GLN A 85 -8.47 -6.14 -7.01
C GLN A 85 -8.27 -5.31 -5.74
N SER A 86 -8.10 -5.96 -4.58
CA SER A 86 -7.86 -5.27 -3.31
C SER A 86 -6.49 -4.58 -3.30
N ASN A 87 -5.47 -5.20 -3.88
CA ASN A 87 -4.13 -4.63 -4.02
C ASN A 87 -4.14 -3.36 -4.89
N ILE A 88 -4.84 -3.38 -6.03
CA ILE A 88 -5.00 -2.19 -6.88
C ILE A 88 -5.71 -1.06 -6.12
N LYS A 89 -6.72 -1.38 -5.33
CA LYS A 89 -7.42 -0.39 -4.49
C LYS A 89 -6.47 0.22 -3.46
N GLU A 90 -5.64 -0.61 -2.82
CA GLU A 90 -4.69 -0.13 -1.82
C GLU A 90 -3.58 0.72 -2.45
N LYS A 91 -3.08 0.34 -3.63
CA LYS A 91 -2.13 1.16 -4.40
C LYS A 91 -2.70 2.52 -4.78
N ARG A 92 -3.99 2.62 -5.11
CA ARG A 92 -4.67 3.92 -5.33
C ARG A 92 -4.76 4.74 -4.05
N ASN A 93 -4.98 4.10 -2.90
CA ASN A 93 -4.97 4.76 -1.61
C ASN A 93 -3.57 5.34 -1.29
N PHE A 94 -2.50 4.55 -1.45
CA PHE A 94 -1.13 5.03 -1.30
C PHE A 94 -0.83 6.18 -2.26
N LEU A 95 -1.17 6.05 -3.54
CA LEU A 95 -0.96 7.10 -4.54
C LEU A 95 -1.60 8.42 -4.11
N ALA A 96 -2.88 8.40 -3.74
CA ALA A 96 -3.59 9.60 -3.31
C ALA A 96 -2.93 10.25 -2.07
N ARG A 97 -2.46 9.45 -1.13
CA ARG A 97 -1.77 9.93 0.08
C ARG A 97 -0.40 10.53 -0.24
N PHE A 98 0.40 9.90 -1.12
CA PHE A 98 1.67 10.47 -1.58
C PHE A 98 1.47 11.78 -2.35
N GLU A 99 0.47 11.85 -3.22
CA GLU A 99 0.14 13.06 -3.97
C GLU A 99 -0.32 14.21 -3.07
N ALA A 100 -1.01 13.92 -1.97
CA ALA A 100 -1.49 14.91 -1.02
C ALA A 100 -0.37 15.56 -0.19
N ILE A 101 0.82 14.97 -0.11
CA ILE A 101 1.94 15.57 0.62
C ILE A 101 2.56 16.68 -0.23
N ASP A 102 2.47 17.93 0.24
CA ASP A 102 3.14 19.06 -0.39
C ASP A 102 4.65 18.97 -0.18
N ALA A 103 5.42 18.90 -1.27
CA ALA A 103 6.88 18.78 -1.28
C ALA A 103 7.61 20.13 -1.18
N ALA A 104 6.91 21.26 -1.04
CA ALA A 104 7.54 22.57 -0.93
C ALA A 104 8.51 22.62 0.26
N GLY A 105 9.77 22.93 0.00
CA GLY A 105 10.82 22.98 1.02
C GLY A 105 11.49 21.65 1.35
N PHE A 106 11.15 20.56 0.67
CA PHE A 106 11.87 19.29 0.78
C PHE A 106 13.26 19.36 0.14
N SER A 107 14.15 18.48 0.57
CA SER A 107 15.41 18.26 -0.13
C SER A 107 15.15 17.74 -1.56
N GLN A 108 16.12 17.91 -2.44
CA GLN A 108 16.06 17.36 -3.80
C GLN A 108 15.88 15.83 -3.76
N GLN A 109 16.55 15.15 -2.82
CA GLN A 109 16.46 13.70 -2.66
C GLN A 109 15.06 13.28 -2.23
N ASP A 110 14.46 13.94 -1.24
CA ASP A 110 13.12 13.58 -0.76
C ASP A 110 12.05 13.84 -1.80
N THR A 111 12.18 14.96 -2.54
CA THR A 111 11.31 15.28 -3.67
C THR A 111 11.40 14.19 -4.73
N LEU A 112 12.61 13.79 -5.13
CA LEU A 112 12.83 12.73 -6.10
C LEU A 112 12.26 11.38 -5.62
N SER A 113 12.50 11.01 -4.37
CA SER A 113 11.99 9.77 -3.79
C SER A 113 10.47 9.71 -3.83
N ARG A 114 9.80 10.81 -3.45
CA ARG A 114 8.35 10.95 -3.53
C ARG A 114 7.84 10.82 -4.98
N GLU A 115 8.47 11.51 -5.92
CA GLU A 115 8.07 11.48 -7.34
C GLU A 115 8.25 10.10 -7.95
N LEU A 116 9.33 9.39 -7.62
CA LEU A 116 9.57 8.02 -8.07
C LEU A 116 8.49 7.06 -7.53
N MET A 117 8.11 7.16 -6.26
CA MET A 117 7.04 6.35 -5.68
C MET A 117 5.69 6.65 -6.36
N ILE A 118 5.35 7.91 -6.56
CA ILE A 118 4.12 8.29 -7.27
C ILE A 118 4.12 7.71 -8.69
N ARG A 119 5.26 7.80 -9.40
CA ARG A 119 5.40 7.25 -10.74
C ARG A 119 5.23 5.72 -10.74
N GLN A 120 5.87 5.03 -9.81
CA GLN A 120 5.77 3.58 -9.67
C GLN A 120 4.31 3.16 -9.44
N LEU A 121 3.64 3.73 -8.45
CA LEU A 121 2.24 3.42 -8.14
C LEU A 121 1.31 3.68 -9.34
N ARG A 122 1.52 4.78 -10.07
CA ARG A 122 0.75 5.07 -11.29
C ARG A 122 0.97 4.00 -12.37
N GLN A 123 2.21 3.58 -12.59
CA GLN A 123 2.55 2.54 -13.58
C GLN A 123 1.94 1.18 -13.18
N GLU A 124 1.96 0.82 -11.91
CA GLU A 124 1.36 -0.42 -11.42
C GLU A 124 -0.17 -0.42 -11.55
N ILE A 125 -0.82 0.71 -11.22
CA ILE A 125 -2.27 0.88 -11.37
C ILE A 125 -2.66 0.86 -12.86
N GLU A 126 -1.88 1.51 -13.72
CA GLU A 126 -2.09 1.51 -15.16
C GLU A 126 -1.86 0.11 -15.74
N GLY A 127 -0.78 -0.56 -15.34
CA GLY A 127 -0.46 -1.92 -15.76
C GLY A 127 -1.56 -2.93 -15.43
N ALA A 128 -2.24 -2.74 -14.31
CA ALA A 128 -3.32 -3.62 -13.87
C ALA A 128 -4.52 -3.70 -14.82
N GLN A 129 -4.72 -2.67 -15.69
CA GLN A 129 -5.77 -2.72 -16.72
C GLN A 129 -5.57 -3.85 -17.74
N PHE A 130 -4.32 -4.31 -17.91
CA PHE A 130 -3.96 -5.41 -18.82
C PHE A 130 -4.11 -6.78 -18.15
N LYS A 131 -4.53 -6.83 -16.90
CA LYS A 131 -4.76 -8.06 -16.15
C LYS A 131 -3.59 -9.07 -16.24
N PRO A 132 -2.34 -8.71 -15.92
CA PRO A 132 -1.20 -9.60 -16.09
C PRO A 132 -1.35 -10.91 -15.31
N TRP A 133 -2.13 -10.94 -14.23
CA TRP A 133 -2.44 -12.15 -13.47
C TRP A 133 -3.27 -13.18 -14.23
N GLU A 134 -3.91 -12.83 -15.34
CA GLU A 134 -4.60 -13.76 -16.23
C GLU A 134 -3.65 -14.46 -17.21
N MET A 135 -2.39 -13.99 -17.30
CA MET A 135 -1.32 -14.57 -18.10
C MET A 135 -0.07 -14.85 -17.23
N PRO A 136 -0.21 -15.54 -16.08
CA PRO A 136 0.84 -15.60 -15.05
C PRO A 136 1.99 -16.54 -15.41
N VAL A 137 1.87 -17.35 -16.48
CA VAL A 137 2.81 -18.41 -16.79
C VAL A 137 3.34 -18.29 -18.23
N ASN A 138 4.65 -18.40 -18.36
CA ASN A 138 5.36 -18.54 -19.64
C ASN A 138 6.66 -19.33 -19.42
N GLN A 139 7.45 -19.57 -20.48
CA GLN A 139 8.69 -20.35 -20.41
C GLN A 139 9.83 -19.69 -19.59
N MET A 140 9.67 -18.46 -19.11
CA MET A 140 10.69 -17.75 -18.33
C MET A 140 10.22 -17.35 -16.94
N GLY A 141 8.95 -17.55 -16.62
CA GLY A 141 8.38 -17.14 -15.34
C GLY A 141 7.07 -17.84 -15.05
N GLY A 142 6.75 -17.90 -13.79
CA GLY A 142 5.56 -18.51 -13.25
C GLY A 142 5.85 -19.40 -12.06
N LEU A 143 4.83 -19.70 -11.30
CA LEU A 143 4.92 -20.39 -10.02
C LEU A 143 5.68 -21.74 -10.12
N HIS A 144 5.59 -22.45 -11.26
CA HIS A 144 6.29 -23.71 -11.50
C HIS A 144 7.81 -23.58 -11.52
N LEU A 145 8.36 -22.43 -11.89
CA LEU A 145 9.80 -22.15 -11.85
C LEU A 145 10.22 -21.49 -10.53
N GLU A 146 9.41 -20.59 -10.00
CA GLU A 146 9.75 -19.78 -8.85
C GLU A 146 9.77 -20.58 -7.54
N LEU A 147 8.80 -21.48 -7.35
CA LEU A 147 8.71 -22.28 -6.12
C LEU A 147 9.88 -23.25 -5.92
N PRO A 148 10.39 -23.98 -6.94
CA PRO A 148 11.59 -24.80 -6.79
C PRO A 148 12.83 -24.00 -6.40
N ASP A 149 12.95 -22.76 -6.87
CA ASP A 149 14.12 -21.92 -6.58
C ASP A 149 14.03 -21.30 -5.18
N MET A 150 12.84 -21.16 -4.63
CA MET A 150 12.62 -20.56 -3.30
C MET A 150 13.38 -21.29 -2.19
N VAL A 151 13.55 -22.62 -2.27
CA VAL A 151 14.28 -23.40 -1.26
C VAL A 151 15.70 -22.88 -1.04
N THR A 152 16.32 -22.30 -2.08
CA THR A 152 17.69 -21.77 -2.01
C THR A 152 17.81 -20.50 -1.20
N LEU A 153 16.70 -19.80 -0.96
CA LEU A 153 16.61 -18.52 -0.25
C LEU A 153 16.31 -18.71 1.25
N ILE A 154 15.88 -19.91 1.65
CA ILE A 154 15.47 -20.18 3.03
C ILE A 154 16.68 -20.50 3.88
N PRO A 155 16.84 -19.88 5.06
CA PRO A 155 18.06 -20.00 5.85
C PRO A 155 18.22 -21.33 6.58
N PHE A 156 17.26 -22.17 6.78
CA PHE A 156 17.31 -23.50 7.46
C PHE A 156 18.28 -23.61 8.65
N HIS A 157 18.32 -22.58 9.52
CA HIS A 157 19.22 -22.55 10.68
C HIS A 157 18.57 -23.08 11.95
N THR A 158 17.24 -23.00 12.04
CA THR A 158 16.45 -23.36 13.22
C THR A 158 15.32 -24.31 12.86
N VAL A 159 14.79 -25.03 13.84
CA VAL A 159 13.58 -25.86 13.66
C VAL A 159 12.41 -25.03 13.10
N ALA A 160 12.27 -23.78 13.56
CA ALA A 160 11.22 -22.90 13.09
C ALA A 160 11.34 -22.59 11.58
N ASP A 161 12.56 -22.55 11.02
CA ASP A 161 12.75 -22.34 9.58
C ASP A 161 12.19 -23.53 8.78
N TYR A 162 12.40 -24.74 9.27
CA TYR A 162 11.83 -25.95 8.65
C TYR A 162 10.30 -25.99 8.79
N ASP A 163 9.77 -25.63 9.96
CA ASP A 163 8.30 -25.57 10.18
C ASP A 163 7.66 -24.56 9.24
N ASN A 164 8.23 -23.38 9.10
CA ASN A 164 7.77 -22.34 8.17
C ASN A 164 7.84 -22.83 6.71
N TYR A 165 8.92 -23.51 6.34
CA TYR A 165 9.04 -24.05 4.99
C TYR A 165 7.97 -25.13 4.71
N LEU A 166 7.73 -26.02 5.65
CA LEU A 166 6.66 -27.02 5.53
C LEU A 166 5.27 -26.36 5.40
N ALA A 167 5.03 -25.28 6.17
CA ALA A 167 3.80 -24.51 6.05
C ALA A 167 3.62 -23.92 4.64
N ARG A 168 4.69 -23.41 4.03
CA ARG A 168 4.68 -22.97 2.62
C ARG A 168 4.39 -24.10 1.65
N LEU A 169 5.07 -25.24 1.80
CA LEU A 169 4.85 -26.39 0.92
C LEU A 169 3.39 -26.86 0.92
N HIS A 170 2.72 -26.82 2.07
CA HIS A 170 1.29 -27.16 2.18
C HIS A 170 0.37 -26.17 1.43
N GLN A 171 0.81 -24.95 1.14
CA GLN A 171 0.03 -23.95 0.41
C GLN A 171 0.20 -24.07 -1.12
N ILE A 172 1.22 -24.78 -1.59
CA ILE A 172 1.53 -24.91 -3.02
C ILE A 172 0.33 -25.39 -3.85
N PRO A 173 -0.43 -26.45 -3.47
CA PRO A 173 -1.58 -26.87 -4.26
C PRO A 173 -2.60 -25.76 -4.43
N HIS A 174 -2.90 -25.02 -3.36
CA HIS A 174 -3.85 -23.90 -3.40
C HIS A 174 -3.37 -22.77 -4.31
N ALA A 175 -2.09 -22.41 -4.26
CA ALA A 175 -1.52 -21.38 -5.13
C ALA A 175 -1.62 -21.78 -6.62
N PHE A 176 -1.37 -23.07 -6.95
CA PHE A 176 -1.57 -23.57 -8.32
C PHE A 176 -3.04 -23.56 -8.75
N ASP A 177 -3.99 -23.83 -7.84
CA ASP A 177 -5.41 -23.73 -8.14
C ASP A 177 -5.82 -22.30 -8.49
N GLN A 178 -5.30 -21.30 -7.74
CA GLN A 178 -5.52 -19.89 -8.02
C GLN A 178 -4.93 -19.48 -9.37
N VAL A 179 -3.68 -19.82 -9.64
CA VAL A 179 -3.01 -19.55 -10.93
C VAL A 179 -3.77 -20.19 -12.08
N THR A 180 -4.19 -21.45 -11.93
CA THR A 180 -4.98 -22.16 -12.95
C THR A 180 -6.32 -21.46 -13.21
N SER A 181 -7.01 -21.02 -12.16
CA SER A 181 -8.25 -20.26 -12.27
C SER A 181 -8.06 -18.95 -13.03
N ASN A 182 -6.97 -18.23 -12.73
CA ASN A 182 -6.61 -17.01 -13.44
C ASN A 182 -6.34 -17.25 -14.93
N MET A 183 -5.58 -18.29 -15.26
CA MET A 183 -5.33 -18.68 -16.66
C MET A 183 -6.62 -19.02 -17.39
N GLN A 184 -7.53 -19.75 -16.74
CA GLN A 184 -8.84 -20.06 -17.31
C GLN A 184 -9.68 -18.80 -17.53
N GLN A 185 -9.58 -17.80 -16.66
CA GLN A 185 -10.21 -16.50 -16.88
C GLN A 185 -9.57 -15.78 -18.05
N GLY A 186 -8.23 -15.75 -18.13
CA GLY A 186 -7.51 -15.20 -19.28
C GLY A 186 -7.93 -15.79 -20.61
N MET A 187 -8.12 -17.12 -20.66
CA MET A 187 -8.67 -17.79 -21.87
C MET A 187 -10.05 -17.25 -22.25
N ARG A 188 -10.95 -17.05 -21.28
CA ARG A 188 -12.29 -16.49 -21.54
C ARG A 188 -12.23 -15.04 -22.01
N ASP A 189 -11.28 -14.27 -21.49
CA ASP A 189 -11.10 -12.85 -21.81
C ASP A 189 -10.26 -12.63 -23.10
N GLY A 190 -9.74 -13.70 -23.69
CA GLY A 190 -8.87 -13.63 -24.87
C GLY A 190 -7.45 -13.17 -24.55
N LEU A 191 -7.06 -13.20 -23.29
CA LEU A 191 -5.74 -12.86 -22.80
C LEU A 191 -4.89 -14.13 -22.68
N MET A 192 -4.12 -14.43 -23.72
CA MET A 192 -3.29 -15.61 -23.79
C MET A 192 -1.87 -15.24 -24.23
N PRO A 193 -0.83 -15.77 -23.56
CA PRO A 193 0.52 -15.70 -24.09
C PRO A 193 0.61 -16.34 -25.48
N PRO A 194 1.53 -15.91 -26.35
CA PRO A 194 1.78 -16.56 -27.62
C PRO A 194 2.06 -18.05 -27.45
N ARG A 195 1.51 -18.87 -28.34
CA ARG A 195 1.57 -20.34 -28.24
C ARG A 195 2.99 -20.88 -28.04
N TYR A 196 3.98 -20.36 -28.78
CA TYR A 196 5.37 -20.81 -28.70
C TYR A 196 6.01 -20.58 -27.32
N LEU A 197 5.48 -19.63 -26.51
CA LEU A 197 5.91 -19.39 -25.12
C LEU A 197 5.35 -20.44 -24.15
N LEU A 198 4.16 -20.99 -24.47
CA LEU A 198 3.49 -21.99 -23.64
C LEU A 198 3.89 -23.44 -23.98
N GLU A 199 4.41 -23.69 -25.17
CA GLU A 199 4.76 -25.06 -25.61
C GLU A 199 5.80 -25.74 -24.71
N LYS A 200 6.66 -24.96 -24.02
CA LYS A 200 7.67 -25.50 -23.13
C LYS A 200 7.18 -25.68 -21.70
N VAL A 201 6.17 -24.91 -21.27
CA VAL A 201 5.69 -24.88 -19.89
C VAL A 201 5.23 -26.25 -19.40
N ALA A 202 4.48 -27.00 -20.22
CA ALA A 202 4.02 -28.31 -19.83
C ALA A 202 5.19 -29.27 -19.57
N ALA A 203 6.21 -29.27 -20.45
CA ALA A 203 7.39 -30.10 -20.27
C ALA A 203 8.23 -29.70 -19.05
N GLU A 204 8.33 -28.41 -18.76
CA GLU A 204 9.01 -27.88 -17.57
C GLU A 204 8.28 -28.30 -16.28
N ALA A 205 6.97 -28.19 -16.26
CA ALA A 205 6.15 -28.63 -15.14
C ALA A 205 6.22 -30.15 -14.91
N ASP A 206 6.16 -30.95 -15.99
CA ASP A 206 6.28 -32.39 -15.93
C ASP A 206 7.67 -32.82 -15.44
N ASP A 207 8.74 -32.16 -15.89
CA ASP A 207 10.11 -32.43 -15.42
C ASP A 207 10.24 -32.18 -13.91
N ILE A 208 9.66 -31.09 -13.40
CA ILE A 208 9.66 -30.79 -11.96
C ILE A 208 8.82 -31.80 -11.19
N ALA A 209 7.60 -32.11 -11.66
CA ALA A 209 6.67 -33.02 -10.99
C ALA A 209 7.19 -34.48 -10.98
N SER A 210 7.98 -34.88 -11.96
CA SER A 210 8.56 -36.22 -12.04
C SER A 210 9.69 -36.48 -11.03
N LYS A 211 10.30 -35.43 -10.50
CA LYS A 211 11.39 -35.51 -9.53
C LYS A 211 10.83 -35.78 -8.13
N THR A 212 11.25 -36.90 -7.53
CA THR A 212 10.78 -37.34 -6.20
C THR A 212 11.94 -37.55 -5.24
N GLY A 213 11.64 -37.52 -3.92
CA GLY A 213 12.62 -37.73 -2.86
C GLY A 213 13.77 -36.71 -2.93
N GLU A 214 15.00 -37.19 -2.79
CA GLU A 214 16.21 -36.35 -2.80
C GLU A 214 16.46 -35.61 -4.12
N ASN A 215 15.82 -36.06 -5.21
CA ASN A 215 15.92 -35.40 -6.51
C ASN A 215 14.91 -34.27 -6.68
N SER A 216 13.94 -34.14 -5.79
CA SER A 216 13.00 -33.02 -5.82
C SER A 216 13.75 -31.70 -5.60
N PRO A 217 13.48 -30.67 -6.39
CA PRO A 217 14.04 -29.33 -6.15
C PRO A 217 13.76 -28.83 -4.73
N SER A 218 12.58 -29.14 -4.18
CA SER A 218 12.13 -28.76 -2.84
C SER A 218 12.85 -29.52 -1.70
N ALA A 219 13.56 -30.62 -2.00
CA ALA A 219 14.28 -31.43 -1.00
C ALA A 219 15.75 -31.03 -0.84
N LYS A 220 16.29 -30.18 -1.69
CA LYS A 220 17.69 -29.75 -1.63
C LYS A 220 17.88 -28.75 -0.49
N SER A 221 18.10 -29.26 0.73
CA SER A 221 18.82 -28.50 1.74
C SER A 221 20.31 -28.55 1.41
N ARG A 222 21.00 -27.43 1.55
CA ARG A 222 22.48 -27.38 1.50
C ARG A 222 23.06 -28.09 2.70
#